data_fdd6102cffaf24e697a6323d983e2b54
#
_entry.id   fdd6102cffaf24e697a6323d983e2b54
#
_cell.length_a   1.000
_cell.length_b   1.000
_cell.length_c   1.000
_cell.angle_alpha   90.00
_cell.angle_beta   90.00
_cell.angle_gamma   90.00
#
_symmetry.space_group_name_H-M   'P 1'
#
loop_
_entity.id
_entity.type
_entity.pdbx_description
1 polymer ?
#
loop_
_entity_poly.entity_id
_entity_poly.type
_entity_poly.pdbx_seq_one_letter_code
_entity_poly.pdbx_strand_id
1 'polypeptide(L)'
;MAGARSVTRLAAAIGCALVCGGVLTACGSKTVTKTVTVVGTVPNGGATSVSATVAAGAHDFNQFACAQCHGERGRGGISSDVPSLSQAGKQLTVPQLKQIIDHGLGESANPTKPYMPVWGQVVSARQVTDLVAYIRAGLPAVPGATPPPVITKQGLAVEGAGLYQRYGCINCHGPNGLGGVPNPQSPDKAIPPLSGADFFQEFNTDKKIADVIRSGSVLGRAPIVSMPHWGGILSDQQLRALVAYIKTLKTA
;
A
#
# COMPACT_ATOMS: atom_id res chain seq x y z
N MET A 1 17.61 -51.08 -39.95
CA MET A 1 16.91 -52.16 -39.25
C MET A 1 15.87 -51.48 -38.38
N ALA A 2 14.66 -51.36 -38.84
CA ALA A 2 13.47 -52.13 -38.58
C ALA A 2 13.09 -52.10 -37.07
N GLY A 3 11.96 -51.64 -36.63
CA GLY A 3 10.66 -51.72 -37.16
C GLY A 3 9.60 -50.96 -36.36
N ALA A 4 8.67 -50.50 -37.10
CA ALA A 4 7.40 -49.94 -36.69
C ALA A 4 6.46 -50.97 -36.01
N ARG A 5 5.63 -50.55 -35.06
CA ARG A 5 4.32 -51.19 -34.87
C ARG A 5 3.24 -50.15 -34.54
N SER A 6 2.43 -49.96 -35.54
CA SER A 6 1.08 -49.38 -35.51
C SER A 6 0.12 -50.34 -34.84
N VAL A 7 -0.80 -49.83 -34.02
CA VAL A 7 -2.04 -50.51 -33.66
C VAL A 7 -3.20 -49.53 -33.74
N THR A 8 -3.95 -49.68 -34.78
CA THR A 8 -5.27 -49.11 -35.03
C THR A 8 -6.36 -50.00 -34.41
N ARG A 9 -7.42 -49.41 -33.92
CA ARG A 9 -8.83 -49.90 -33.84
C ARG A 9 -9.55 -49.17 -32.71
N LEU A 10 -10.81 -48.82 -32.75
CA LEU A 10 -11.92 -48.89 -33.69
C LEU A 10 -13.02 -47.96 -33.20
N ALA A 11 -13.76 -47.38 -34.09
CA ALA A 11 -14.89 -46.50 -33.85
C ALA A 11 -16.10 -47.26 -33.26
N ALA A 12 -16.93 -46.56 -32.49
CA ALA A 12 -18.33 -46.83 -32.38
C ALA A 12 -19.11 -45.52 -32.26
N ALA A 13 -19.82 -45.21 -33.30
CA ALA A 13 -20.81 -44.15 -33.36
C ALA A 13 -22.13 -44.69 -32.78
N ILE A 14 -22.75 -43.92 -31.90
CA ILE A 14 -24.19 -44.00 -31.66
C ILE A 14 -24.71 -42.58 -31.65
N GLY A 15 -25.51 -42.25 -32.65
CA GLY A 15 -26.22 -41.00 -32.74
C GLY A 15 -27.44 -40.97 -31.83
N CYS A 16 -27.75 -39.83 -31.33
CA CYS A 16 -29.09 -39.45 -30.91
C CYS A 16 -29.28 -37.97 -31.19
N ALA A 17 -30.00 -37.69 -32.23
CA ALA A 17 -30.51 -36.37 -32.55
C ALA A 17 -31.68 -36.06 -31.61
N LEU A 18 -31.54 -34.96 -30.85
CA LEU A 18 -32.70 -34.32 -30.23
C LEU A 18 -32.55 -32.81 -30.46
N VAL A 19 -33.36 -32.35 -31.38
CA VAL A 19 -33.67 -30.95 -31.62
C VAL A 19 -34.45 -30.45 -30.43
N CYS A 20 -33.86 -29.53 -29.64
CA CYS A 20 -34.60 -28.65 -28.75
C CYS A 20 -34.17 -27.22 -29.01
N GLY A 21 -35.07 -26.47 -29.64
CA GLY A 21 -34.96 -25.04 -29.75
C GLY A 21 -34.89 -24.40 -28.35
N GLY A 22 -33.76 -23.79 -28.01
CA GLY A 22 -33.53 -23.05 -26.78
C GLY A 22 -33.25 -21.60 -27.13
N VAL A 23 -34.17 -20.75 -26.74
CA VAL A 23 -34.13 -19.30 -26.77
C VAL A 23 -32.82 -18.83 -26.16
N LEU A 24 -32.00 -18.11 -26.93
CA LEU A 24 -30.86 -17.36 -26.43
C LEU A 24 -31.36 -16.21 -25.56
N THR A 25 -31.59 -16.46 -24.28
CA THR A 25 -31.69 -15.39 -23.29
C THR A 25 -30.28 -14.83 -23.07
N ALA A 26 -30.03 -13.62 -23.57
CA ALA A 26 -28.88 -12.83 -23.24
C ALA A 26 -28.86 -12.66 -21.72
N CYS A 27 -27.92 -13.32 -21.04
CA CYS A 27 -27.56 -13.02 -19.65
C CYS A 27 -26.94 -11.63 -19.59
N GLY A 28 -27.78 -10.63 -19.38
CA GLY A 28 -27.33 -9.33 -18.97
C GLY A 28 -26.63 -9.47 -17.60
N SER A 29 -25.34 -9.33 -17.59
CA SER A 29 -24.56 -9.24 -16.34
C SER A 29 -25.04 -8.02 -15.56
N LYS A 30 -26.02 -8.21 -14.69
CA LYS A 30 -26.34 -7.21 -13.67
C LYS A 30 -25.17 -7.13 -12.73
N THR A 31 -24.38 -6.07 -12.82
CA THR A 31 -23.39 -5.73 -11.81
C THR A 31 -24.16 -5.46 -10.51
N VAL A 32 -24.22 -6.46 -9.65
CA VAL A 32 -24.77 -6.30 -8.31
C VAL A 32 -23.73 -5.52 -7.49
N THR A 33 -23.91 -4.22 -7.43
CA THR A 33 -23.15 -3.37 -6.50
C THR A 33 -23.63 -3.73 -5.09
N LYS A 34 -22.92 -4.62 -4.42
CA LYS A 34 -23.18 -4.97 -3.04
C LYS A 34 -22.74 -3.79 -2.16
N THR A 35 -23.69 -2.93 -1.80
CA THR A 35 -23.46 -1.87 -0.84
C THR A 35 -23.36 -2.50 0.54
N VAL A 36 -22.14 -2.68 1.03
CA VAL A 36 -21.94 -3.08 2.42
C VAL A 36 -22.06 -1.83 3.27
N THR A 37 -23.20 -1.65 3.91
CA THR A 37 -23.41 -0.58 4.89
C THR A 37 -22.72 -1.01 6.19
N VAL A 38 -21.57 -0.45 6.47
CA VAL A 38 -20.91 -0.60 7.77
C VAL A 38 -21.59 0.39 8.73
N VAL A 39 -22.52 -0.08 9.53
CA VAL A 39 -23.16 0.71 10.58
C VAL A 39 -22.25 0.69 11.80
N GLY A 40 -21.42 1.72 11.94
CA GLY A 40 -20.71 1.99 13.19
C GLY A 40 -21.56 2.88 14.09
N THR A 41 -21.99 2.42 15.25
CA THR A 41 -22.59 3.25 16.26
C THR A 41 -21.53 4.10 16.94
N VAL A 42 -21.48 5.40 16.60
CA VAL A 42 -20.73 6.40 17.36
C VAL A 42 -21.66 6.90 18.49
N PRO A 43 -21.19 6.95 19.73
CA PRO A 43 -21.97 7.60 20.80
C PRO A 43 -22.14 9.08 20.43
N ASN A 44 -23.39 9.54 20.30
CA ASN A 44 -23.80 10.91 19.99
C ASN A 44 -23.35 11.51 18.63
N GLY A 45 -23.81 10.94 17.53
CA GLY A 45 -23.74 11.56 16.21
C GLY A 45 -24.39 10.66 15.19
N GLY A 46 -25.27 11.17 14.37
CA GLY A 46 -26.01 10.40 13.37
C GLY A 46 -25.08 9.52 12.51
N ALA A 47 -25.47 8.27 12.29
CA ALA A 47 -24.74 7.31 11.46
C ALA A 47 -24.67 7.83 10.02
N THR A 48 -23.55 8.41 9.63
CA THR A 48 -23.26 8.71 8.23
C THR A 48 -22.81 7.41 7.55
N SER A 49 -23.70 6.83 6.75
CA SER A 49 -23.34 5.69 5.90
C SER A 49 -22.41 6.18 4.79
N VAL A 50 -21.18 5.70 4.78
CA VAL A 50 -20.25 5.91 3.67
C VAL A 50 -20.30 4.72 2.70
N SER A 51 -20.02 4.95 1.42
CA SER A 51 -19.94 3.85 0.45
C SER A 51 -18.77 2.90 0.81
N ALA A 52 -18.87 1.64 0.37
CA ALA A 52 -17.80 0.66 0.60
C ALA A 52 -16.45 1.12 0.02
N THR A 53 -16.45 1.78 -1.13
CA THR A 53 -15.26 2.37 -1.78
C THR A 53 -14.63 3.46 -0.90
N VAL A 54 -15.45 4.35 -0.33
CA VAL A 54 -14.96 5.40 0.57
C VAL A 54 -14.41 4.80 1.86
N ALA A 55 -15.06 3.77 2.40
CA ALA A 55 -14.58 3.07 3.58
C ALA A 55 -13.24 2.36 3.31
N ALA A 56 -13.12 1.66 2.19
CA ALA A 56 -11.86 1.05 1.75
C ALA A 56 -10.75 2.09 1.61
N GLY A 57 -11.03 3.22 0.97
CA GLY A 57 -10.06 4.31 0.82
C GLY A 57 -9.62 4.92 2.15
N ALA A 58 -10.49 4.97 3.16
CA ALA A 58 -10.11 5.41 4.50
C ALA A 58 -9.16 4.42 5.18
N HIS A 59 -9.37 3.12 5.01
CA HIS A 59 -8.45 2.08 5.50
C HIS A 59 -7.12 2.16 4.76
N ASP A 60 -7.13 2.24 3.42
CA ASP A 60 -5.93 2.36 2.60
C ASP A 60 -5.11 3.61 2.97
N PHE A 61 -5.78 4.75 3.22
CA PHE A 61 -5.14 5.99 3.64
C PHE A 61 -4.30 5.84 4.93
N ASN A 62 -4.75 5.01 5.84
CA ASN A 62 -4.00 4.69 7.06
C ASN A 62 -2.99 3.56 6.83
N GLN A 63 -3.37 2.51 6.10
CA GLN A 63 -2.52 1.35 5.83
C GLN A 63 -1.25 1.73 5.06
N PHE A 64 -1.37 2.60 4.05
CA PHE A 64 -0.23 3.08 3.26
C PHE A 64 0.43 4.32 3.85
N ALA A 65 0.14 4.64 5.10
CA ALA A 65 0.73 5.74 5.85
C ALA A 65 0.54 7.15 5.26
N CYS A 66 -0.44 7.35 4.40
CA CYS A 66 -0.79 8.67 3.87
C CYS A 66 -1.06 9.66 5.01
N ALA A 67 -1.74 9.17 6.08
CA ALA A 67 -2.02 9.94 7.28
C ALA A 67 -0.77 10.42 8.03
N GLN A 68 0.36 9.75 7.87
CA GLN A 68 1.60 10.13 8.57
C GLN A 68 2.20 11.42 7.99
N CYS A 69 2.02 11.65 6.71
CA CYS A 69 2.43 12.89 6.06
C CYS A 69 1.30 13.91 5.99
N HIS A 70 0.12 13.50 5.52
CA HIS A 70 -1.01 14.40 5.29
C HIS A 70 -1.87 14.69 6.54
N GLY A 71 -1.50 14.11 7.69
CA GLY A 71 -2.25 14.22 8.93
C GLY A 71 -3.51 13.34 8.96
N GLU A 72 -4.07 13.19 10.15
CA GLU A 72 -5.31 12.44 10.32
C GLU A 72 -6.40 13.01 9.41
N ARG A 73 -7.00 12.14 8.59
CA ARG A 73 -8.03 12.51 7.62
C ARG A 73 -7.57 13.65 6.67
N GLY A 74 -6.30 13.66 6.31
CA GLY A 74 -5.76 14.62 5.35
C GLY A 74 -5.79 16.09 5.78
N ARG A 75 -5.84 16.37 7.08
CA ARG A 75 -5.92 17.76 7.60
C ARG A 75 -4.63 18.54 7.47
N GLY A 76 -3.51 17.88 7.14
CA GLY A 76 -2.18 18.48 7.10
C GLY A 76 -1.57 18.60 8.50
N GLY A 77 -0.55 19.43 8.62
CA GLY A 77 0.04 19.78 9.91
C GLY A 77 1.36 19.07 10.24
N ILE A 78 1.87 18.19 9.39
CA ILE A 78 3.18 17.55 9.60
C ILE A 78 4.31 18.55 9.27
N SER A 79 4.20 19.25 8.16
CA SER A 79 5.09 20.35 7.78
C SER A 79 4.36 21.31 6.83
N SER A 80 4.92 22.51 6.64
CA SER A 80 4.40 23.49 5.68
C SER A 80 4.46 22.99 4.22
N ASP A 81 5.36 22.04 3.95
CA ASP A 81 5.58 21.51 2.60
C ASP A 81 4.62 20.36 2.25
N VAL A 82 3.91 19.79 3.25
CA VAL A 82 2.92 18.74 3.04
C VAL A 82 1.51 19.34 3.09
N PRO A 83 0.80 19.40 1.96
CA PRO A 83 -0.49 20.09 1.89
C PRO A 83 -1.58 19.34 2.65
N SER A 84 -2.52 20.10 3.20
CA SER A 84 -3.82 19.55 3.60
C SER A 84 -4.59 19.09 2.37
N LEU A 85 -5.20 17.91 2.47
CA LEU A 85 -6.03 17.35 1.41
C LEU A 85 -7.49 17.78 1.48
N SER A 86 -7.86 18.62 2.45
CA SER A 86 -9.25 19.04 2.68
C SER A 86 -9.91 19.71 1.45
N GLN A 87 -9.12 20.36 0.60
CA GLN A 87 -9.57 20.98 -0.64
C GLN A 87 -9.23 20.18 -1.91
N ALA A 88 -8.31 19.24 -1.82
CA ALA A 88 -7.81 18.49 -2.98
C ALA A 88 -8.94 17.79 -3.75
N GLY A 89 -9.89 17.19 -3.03
CA GLY A 89 -11.06 16.54 -3.63
C GLY A 89 -11.99 17.47 -4.38
N LYS A 90 -11.94 18.78 -4.13
CA LYS A 90 -12.76 19.79 -4.82
C LYS A 90 -11.99 20.44 -5.97
N GLN A 91 -10.70 20.67 -5.80
CA GLN A 91 -9.86 21.41 -6.74
C GLN A 91 -9.27 20.53 -7.85
N LEU A 92 -9.01 19.25 -7.56
CA LEU A 92 -8.40 18.33 -8.50
C LEU A 92 -9.44 17.36 -9.09
N THR A 93 -9.26 17.05 -10.35
CA THR A 93 -10.06 16.03 -11.05
C THR A 93 -9.64 14.62 -10.63
N VAL A 94 -10.50 13.63 -10.87
CA VAL A 94 -10.16 12.21 -10.59
C VAL A 94 -8.88 11.77 -11.32
N PRO A 95 -8.66 12.07 -12.62
CA PRO A 95 -7.40 11.74 -13.29
C PRO A 95 -6.18 12.39 -12.64
N GLN A 96 -6.26 13.67 -12.23
CA GLN A 96 -5.17 14.37 -11.58
C GLN A 96 -4.82 13.75 -10.23
N LEU A 97 -5.82 13.42 -9.41
CA LEU A 97 -5.60 12.74 -8.12
C LEU A 97 -4.93 11.38 -8.32
N LYS A 98 -5.42 10.57 -9.30
CA LYS A 98 -4.79 9.29 -9.63
C LYS A 98 -3.35 9.47 -10.08
N GLN A 99 -3.09 10.40 -10.99
CA GLN A 99 -1.73 10.67 -11.47
C GLN A 99 -0.79 11.07 -10.33
N ILE A 100 -1.24 11.91 -9.40
CA ILE A 100 -0.43 12.33 -8.25
C ILE A 100 -0.11 11.14 -7.34
N ILE A 101 -1.07 10.28 -7.07
CA ILE A 101 -0.85 9.09 -6.24
C ILE A 101 0.07 8.10 -6.98
N ASP A 102 -0.17 7.85 -8.26
CA ASP A 102 0.59 6.88 -9.04
C ASP A 102 2.05 7.30 -9.25
N HIS A 103 2.31 8.59 -9.51
CA HIS A 103 3.63 9.09 -9.93
C HIS A 103 4.33 9.95 -8.88
N GLY A 104 3.65 10.28 -7.78
CA GLY A 104 4.18 11.16 -6.75
C GLY A 104 4.30 12.62 -7.18
N LEU A 105 4.86 13.45 -6.30
CA LEU A 105 5.16 14.86 -6.53
C LEU A 105 6.46 15.27 -5.85
N GLY A 106 7.23 16.15 -6.49
CA GLY A 106 8.45 16.71 -5.96
C GLY A 106 9.70 15.91 -6.35
N GLU A 107 10.85 16.42 -5.92
CA GLU A 107 12.14 15.79 -6.19
C GLU A 107 12.49 14.80 -5.08
N SER A 108 12.49 13.52 -5.42
CA SER A 108 12.93 12.46 -4.52
C SER A 108 14.41 12.54 -4.15
N ALA A 109 15.21 13.26 -4.95
CA ALA A 109 16.64 13.45 -4.71
C ALA A 109 16.97 14.53 -3.67
N ASN A 110 16.00 15.32 -3.17
CA ASN A 110 16.24 16.32 -2.16
C ASN A 110 15.95 15.78 -0.75
N PRO A 111 16.99 15.39 0.04
CA PRO A 111 16.78 14.77 1.35
C PRO A 111 16.29 15.74 2.42
N THR A 112 16.23 17.03 2.13
CA THR A 112 15.84 18.07 3.11
C THR A 112 14.36 18.45 3.03
N LYS A 113 13.66 18.05 1.96
CA LYS A 113 12.25 18.38 1.76
C LYS A 113 11.43 17.10 1.59
N PRO A 114 10.28 17.00 2.26
CA PRO A 114 9.36 15.91 2.02
C PRO A 114 8.85 15.98 0.57
N TYR A 115 8.72 14.82 -0.04
CA TYR A 115 8.13 14.64 -1.37
C TYR A 115 7.05 13.57 -1.29
N MET A 116 6.08 13.62 -2.19
CA MET A 116 5.10 12.55 -2.28
C MET A 116 5.69 11.38 -3.06
N PRO A 117 5.84 10.20 -2.45
CA PRO A 117 6.39 9.02 -3.12
C PRO A 117 5.55 8.55 -4.29
N VAL A 118 6.15 7.77 -5.18
CA VAL A 118 5.48 7.05 -6.27
C VAL A 118 4.75 5.85 -5.69
N TRP A 119 3.45 5.95 -5.48
CA TRP A 119 2.65 4.90 -4.86
C TRP A 119 2.13 3.86 -5.87
N GLY A 120 2.04 4.18 -7.17
CA GLY A 120 1.50 3.30 -8.19
C GLY A 120 2.23 1.96 -8.37
N GLN A 121 3.42 1.82 -7.78
CA GLN A 121 4.14 0.54 -7.73
C GLN A 121 3.85 -0.28 -6.45
N VAL A 122 3.25 0.36 -5.45
CA VAL A 122 3.00 -0.22 -4.12
C VAL A 122 1.53 -0.52 -3.91
N VAL A 123 0.67 0.37 -4.37
CA VAL A 123 -0.80 0.24 -4.27
C VAL A 123 -1.40 -0.22 -5.59
N SER A 124 -2.40 -1.07 -5.52
CA SER A 124 -3.12 -1.52 -6.71
C SER A 124 -3.98 -0.40 -7.31
N ALA A 125 -4.29 -0.47 -8.59
CA ALA A 125 -5.19 0.47 -9.28
C ALA A 125 -6.57 0.59 -8.61
N ARG A 126 -7.05 -0.49 -7.94
CA ARG A 126 -8.27 -0.47 -7.14
C ARG A 126 -8.08 0.40 -5.90
N GLN A 127 -7.01 0.20 -5.14
CA GLN A 127 -6.72 0.99 -3.95
C GLN A 127 -6.50 2.48 -4.28
N VAL A 128 -5.86 2.80 -5.41
CA VAL A 128 -5.79 4.18 -5.92
C VAL A 128 -7.20 4.74 -6.15
N THR A 129 -8.10 3.94 -6.72
CA THR A 129 -9.50 4.36 -6.94
C THR A 129 -10.22 4.57 -5.60
N ASP A 130 -10.02 3.71 -4.63
CA ASP A 130 -10.62 3.80 -3.30
C ASP A 130 -10.08 5.03 -2.53
N LEU A 131 -8.77 5.28 -2.58
CA LEU A 131 -8.13 6.48 -2.02
C LEU A 131 -8.70 7.77 -2.65
N VAL A 132 -8.83 7.81 -3.97
CA VAL A 132 -9.42 8.96 -4.68
C VAL A 132 -10.88 9.17 -4.27
N ALA A 133 -11.65 8.11 -4.13
CA ALA A 133 -13.04 8.20 -3.66
C ALA A 133 -13.12 8.78 -2.23
N TYR A 134 -12.23 8.36 -1.35
CA TYR A 134 -12.14 8.87 0.02
C TYR A 134 -11.78 10.36 0.05
N ILE A 135 -10.78 10.79 -0.73
CA ILE A 135 -10.39 12.21 -0.87
C ILE A 135 -11.56 13.04 -1.44
N ARG A 136 -12.21 12.54 -2.49
CA ARG A 136 -13.38 13.19 -3.13
C ARG A 136 -14.57 13.32 -2.20
N ALA A 137 -14.77 12.38 -1.30
CA ALA A 137 -15.81 12.42 -0.27
C ALA A 137 -15.50 13.41 0.87
N GLY A 138 -14.36 14.09 0.84
CA GLY A 138 -13.94 15.04 1.87
C GLY A 138 -13.33 14.37 3.11
N LEU A 139 -12.78 13.18 2.96
CA LEU A 139 -12.09 12.39 3.99
C LEU A 139 -12.94 12.22 5.27
N PRO A 140 -14.14 11.65 5.18
CA PRO A 140 -15.02 11.47 6.33
C PRO A 140 -14.40 10.58 7.40
N ALA A 141 -14.87 10.68 8.64
CA ALA A 141 -14.51 9.71 9.66
C ALA A 141 -15.14 8.35 9.33
N VAL A 142 -14.31 7.30 9.30
CA VAL A 142 -14.75 5.93 9.08
C VAL A 142 -14.37 5.09 10.29
N PRO A 143 -15.33 4.49 11.00
CA PRO A 143 -15.04 3.64 12.16
C PRO A 143 -14.08 2.49 11.79
N GLY A 144 -13.08 2.26 12.63
CA GLY A 144 -12.07 1.21 12.43
C GLY A 144 -11.00 1.48 11.37
N ALA A 145 -11.09 2.58 10.60
CA ALA A 145 -10.06 2.91 9.62
C ALA A 145 -8.76 3.39 10.26
N THR A 146 -8.83 4.10 11.40
CA THR A 146 -7.64 4.50 12.14
C THR A 146 -7.10 3.30 12.92
N PRO A 147 -5.83 2.91 12.71
CA PRO A 147 -5.24 1.81 13.44
C PRO A 147 -5.14 2.13 14.94
N PRO A 148 -5.18 1.10 15.81
CA PRO A 148 -5.02 1.29 17.24
C PRO A 148 -3.65 1.93 17.56
N PRO A 149 -3.51 2.60 18.71
CA PRO A 149 -2.24 3.16 19.12
C PRO A 149 -1.18 2.06 19.27
N VAL A 150 0.06 2.40 18.94
CA VAL A 150 1.19 1.49 19.09
C VAL A 150 1.49 1.27 20.59
N ILE A 151 1.68 0.02 20.99
CA ILE A 151 1.96 -0.35 22.38
C ILE A 151 3.44 -0.06 22.68
N THR A 152 3.69 0.90 23.57
CA THR A 152 5.06 1.34 23.92
C THR A 152 5.62 0.69 25.18
N LYS A 153 4.80 -0.02 25.97
CA LYS A 153 5.19 -0.58 27.28
C LYS A 153 5.86 -1.95 27.22
N GLN A 154 5.93 -2.60 26.05
CA GLN A 154 6.47 -3.96 25.88
C GLN A 154 7.92 -3.98 25.37
N GLY A 155 8.61 -2.86 25.36
CA GLY A 155 9.97 -2.73 24.88
C GLY A 155 10.08 -2.23 23.43
N LEU A 156 11.28 -1.69 23.13
CA LEU A 156 11.51 -0.96 21.87
C LEU A 156 11.26 -1.79 20.61
N ALA A 157 11.63 -3.08 20.61
CA ALA A 157 11.44 -3.90 19.42
C ALA A 157 9.95 -4.17 19.11
N VAL A 158 9.11 -4.32 20.14
CA VAL A 158 7.67 -4.53 19.99
C VAL A 158 7.01 -3.22 19.53
N GLU A 159 7.39 -2.08 20.12
CA GLU A 159 6.99 -0.76 19.65
C GLU A 159 7.39 -0.57 18.19
N GLY A 160 8.64 -0.92 17.83
CA GLY A 160 9.14 -0.84 16.47
C GLY A 160 8.37 -1.69 15.46
N ALA A 161 7.97 -2.91 15.84
CA ALA A 161 7.13 -3.76 15.01
C ALA A 161 5.76 -3.11 14.72
N GLY A 162 5.16 -2.51 15.74
CA GLY A 162 3.90 -1.75 15.58
C GLY A 162 4.09 -0.50 14.70
N LEU A 163 5.19 0.22 14.85
CA LEU A 163 5.53 1.37 14.02
C LEU A 163 5.80 0.97 12.57
N TYR A 164 6.48 -0.15 12.34
CA TYR A 164 6.75 -0.70 11.02
C TYR A 164 5.47 -0.93 10.20
N GLN A 165 4.43 -1.40 10.85
CA GLN A 165 3.11 -1.53 10.24
C GLN A 165 2.42 -0.17 10.09
N ARG A 166 2.39 0.61 11.18
CA ARG A 166 1.67 1.89 11.24
C ARG A 166 2.18 2.93 10.24
N TYR A 167 3.50 2.99 10.03
CA TYR A 167 4.13 3.89 9.07
C TYR A 167 4.24 3.29 7.66
N GLY A 168 3.61 2.13 7.44
CA GLY A 168 3.52 1.51 6.13
C GLY A 168 4.82 0.94 5.58
N CYS A 169 5.86 0.81 6.40
CA CYS A 169 7.14 0.21 6.00
C CYS A 169 6.94 -1.20 5.41
N ILE A 170 5.99 -1.94 5.99
CA ILE A 170 5.59 -3.28 5.56
C ILE A 170 5.10 -3.33 4.11
N ASN A 171 4.50 -2.25 3.59
CA ASN A 171 3.95 -2.23 2.22
C ASN A 171 5.06 -2.23 1.16
N CYS A 172 6.23 -1.71 1.51
CA CYS A 172 7.40 -1.71 0.62
C CYS A 172 8.39 -2.82 0.97
N HIS A 173 8.72 -2.96 2.26
CA HIS A 173 9.74 -3.92 2.71
C HIS A 173 9.16 -5.30 3.05
N GLY A 174 7.86 -5.53 2.91
CA GLY A 174 7.21 -6.80 3.17
C GLY A 174 7.10 -7.17 4.65
N PRO A 175 6.35 -8.24 4.97
CA PRO A 175 6.28 -8.76 6.33
C PRO A 175 7.68 -9.23 6.77
N ASN A 176 8.04 -8.90 8.01
CA ASN A 176 9.36 -9.22 8.58
C ASN A 176 10.55 -8.71 7.74
N GLY A 177 10.36 -7.66 6.95
CA GLY A 177 11.44 -7.07 6.16
C GLY A 177 11.96 -7.95 5.04
N LEU A 178 11.17 -8.88 4.51
CA LEU A 178 11.59 -9.82 3.46
C LEU A 178 11.82 -9.15 2.10
N GLY A 179 11.38 -7.90 1.92
CA GLY A 179 11.52 -7.18 0.64
C GLY A 179 10.67 -7.76 -0.48
N GLY A 180 11.15 -7.58 -1.70
CA GLY A 180 10.57 -8.24 -2.87
C GLY A 180 9.41 -7.50 -3.53
N VAL A 181 8.97 -6.35 -3.02
CA VAL A 181 8.00 -5.50 -3.74
C VAL A 181 8.65 -5.04 -5.06
N PRO A 182 7.97 -5.20 -6.21
CA PRO A 182 8.53 -4.81 -7.49
C PRO A 182 8.93 -3.33 -7.54
N ASN A 183 10.15 -3.05 -7.99
CA ASN A 183 10.66 -1.72 -8.24
C ASN A 183 11.47 -1.71 -9.54
N PRO A 184 10.80 -1.73 -10.72
CA PRO A 184 11.42 -2.00 -12.01
C PRO A 184 12.58 -1.07 -12.39
N GLN A 185 12.64 0.12 -11.80
CA GLN A 185 13.68 1.11 -12.06
C GLN A 185 14.88 1.01 -11.11
N SER A 186 14.78 0.18 -10.06
CA SER A 186 15.92 -0.11 -9.19
C SER A 186 16.87 -1.13 -9.84
N PRO A 187 18.15 -1.18 -9.41
CA PRO A 187 19.10 -2.18 -9.90
C PRO A 187 18.60 -3.62 -9.76
N ASP A 188 18.03 -3.96 -8.60
CA ASP A 188 17.56 -5.31 -8.27
C ASP A 188 16.11 -5.57 -8.71
N LYS A 189 15.48 -4.61 -9.42
CA LYS A 189 14.08 -4.68 -9.86
C LYS A 189 13.06 -4.88 -8.73
N ALA A 190 13.49 -4.80 -7.48
CA ALA A 190 12.68 -4.97 -6.28
C ALA A 190 13.18 -4.05 -5.17
N ILE A 191 12.34 -3.86 -4.16
CA ILE A 191 12.75 -3.21 -2.91
C ILE A 191 13.55 -4.25 -2.10
N PRO A 192 14.77 -3.88 -1.63
CA PRO A 192 15.64 -4.83 -0.95
C PRO A 192 15.07 -5.28 0.40
N PRO A 193 15.44 -6.50 0.85
CA PRO A 193 15.10 -6.97 2.19
C PRO A 193 15.82 -6.15 3.26
N LEU A 194 15.19 -6.06 4.45
CA LEU A 194 15.79 -5.54 5.69
C LEU A 194 16.32 -6.67 6.59
N SER A 195 16.36 -7.90 6.06
CA SER A 195 16.82 -9.10 6.74
C SER A 195 18.02 -9.70 5.99
N GLY A 196 18.73 -10.61 6.66
CA GLY A 196 19.85 -11.30 6.04
C GLY A 196 21.20 -10.61 6.19
N ALA A 197 22.25 -11.34 5.79
CA ALA A 197 23.64 -10.93 6.03
C ALA A 197 24.02 -9.64 5.30
N ASP A 198 23.60 -9.51 4.04
CA ASP A 198 23.99 -8.38 3.19
C ASP A 198 23.50 -7.04 3.74
N PHE A 199 22.24 -6.99 4.19
CA PHE A 199 21.71 -5.79 4.84
C PHE A 199 22.53 -5.40 6.07
N PHE A 200 22.81 -6.35 6.96
CA PHE A 200 23.55 -6.07 8.20
C PHE A 200 25.07 -5.93 8.00
N GLN A 201 25.61 -6.29 6.87
CA GLN A 201 26.97 -5.94 6.48
C GLN A 201 27.06 -4.46 6.07
N GLU A 202 26.11 -3.98 5.30
CA GLU A 202 26.04 -2.59 4.86
C GLU A 202 25.63 -1.67 6.00
N PHE A 203 24.51 -1.99 6.68
CA PHE A 203 23.93 -1.22 7.80
C PHE A 203 24.34 -1.82 9.15
N ASN A 204 25.63 -1.89 9.40
CA ASN A 204 26.22 -2.61 10.54
C ASN A 204 26.17 -1.86 11.87
N THR A 205 25.60 -0.65 11.92
CA THR A 205 25.41 0.15 13.14
C THR A 205 23.98 0.70 13.20
N ASP A 206 23.49 0.90 14.44
CA ASP A 206 22.19 1.53 14.71
C ASP A 206 22.09 2.90 14.04
N LYS A 207 23.21 3.64 14.02
CA LYS A 207 23.29 4.95 13.38
C LYS A 207 23.05 4.87 11.88
N LYS A 208 23.66 3.93 11.18
CA LYS A 208 23.46 3.77 9.73
C LYS A 208 22.01 3.43 9.38
N ILE A 209 21.38 2.54 10.16
CA ILE A 209 19.97 2.21 9.99
C ILE A 209 19.09 3.45 10.25
N ALA A 210 19.37 4.17 11.34
CA ALA A 210 18.63 5.38 11.67
C ALA A 210 18.81 6.48 10.61
N ASP A 211 20.00 6.66 10.08
CA ASP A 211 20.30 7.69 9.09
C ASP A 211 19.57 7.42 7.76
N VAL A 212 19.55 6.18 7.27
CA VAL A 212 18.79 5.85 6.04
C VAL A 212 17.28 6.02 6.23
N ILE A 213 16.75 5.72 7.41
CA ILE A 213 15.34 6.00 7.72
C ILE A 213 15.07 7.50 7.74
N ARG A 214 15.95 8.30 8.34
CA ARG A 214 15.79 9.77 8.39
C ARG A 214 15.86 10.39 7.01
N SER A 215 16.87 10.05 6.23
CA SER A 215 17.15 10.68 4.92
C SER A 215 16.37 10.09 3.75
N GLY A 216 15.80 8.89 3.93
CA GLY A 216 15.28 8.13 2.81
C GLY A 216 16.39 7.61 1.87
N SER A 217 16.00 6.98 0.80
CA SER A 217 16.94 6.47 -0.21
C SER A 217 16.30 6.48 -1.58
N VAL A 218 17.07 6.89 -2.58
CA VAL A 218 16.73 6.83 -3.99
C VAL A 218 17.78 6.00 -4.70
N LEU A 219 17.42 4.79 -5.12
CA LEU A 219 18.28 3.90 -5.87
C LEU A 219 17.68 3.63 -7.25
N GLY A 220 18.31 4.14 -8.30
CA GLY A 220 17.86 3.93 -9.68
C GLY A 220 17.42 5.21 -10.37
N ARG A 221 16.54 5.09 -11.38
CA ARG A 221 16.08 6.19 -12.22
C ARG A 221 14.60 6.50 -11.98
N ALA A 222 14.24 7.78 -11.95
CA ALA A 222 12.83 8.17 -11.89
C ALA A 222 12.05 7.74 -13.16
N PRO A 223 10.76 7.37 -13.06
CA PRO A 223 9.97 7.24 -11.85
C PRO A 223 10.32 5.95 -11.08
N ILE A 224 10.66 6.07 -9.82
CA ILE A 224 11.09 4.96 -8.97
C ILE A 224 10.37 5.01 -7.63
N VAL A 225 10.07 3.84 -7.07
CA VAL A 225 9.68 3.75 -5.67
C VAL A 225 10.90 4.04 -4.81
N SER A 226 10.90 5.17 -4.16
CA SER A 226 11.98 5.63 -3.30
C SER A 226 11.56 5.48 -1.85
N MET A 227 12.54 5.20 -0.96
CA MET A 227 12.27 5.24 0.47
C MET A 227 12.00 6.68 0.90
N PRO A 228 10.83 6.98 1.50
CA PRO A 228 10.51 8.32 1.94
C PRO A 228 11.47 8.84 3.00
N HIS A 229 11.57 10.17 3.09
CA HIS A 229 12.29 10.88 4.12
C HIS A 229 11.45 10.94 5.41
N TRP A 230 11.82 10.19 6.43
CA TRP A 230 11.07 10.08 7.68
C TRP A 230 11.57 11.01 8.79
N GLY A 231 12.66 11.74 8.57
CA GLY A 231 13.34 12.54 9.60
C GLY A 231 12.52 13.68 10.20
N GLY A 232 11.53 14.21 9.47
CA GLY A 232 10.60 15.22 9.98
C GLY A 232 9.27 14.65 10.51
N ILE A 233 9.10 13.33 10.48
CA ILE A 233 7.84 12.65 10.77
C ILE A 233 7.98 11.77 12.03
N LEU A 234 9.07 11.00 12.13
CA LEU A 234 9.36 10.14 13.26
C LEU A 234 10.08 10.92 14.37
N SER A 235 9.63 10.73 15.61
CA SER A 235 10.43 11.15 16.77
C SER A 235 11.67 10.26 16.94
N ASP A 236 12.67 10.76 17.66
CA ASP A 236 13.87 9.97 17.96
C ASP A 236 13.57 8.68 18.75
N GLN A 237 12.54 8.67 19.58
CA GLN A 237 12.09 7.45 20.26
C GLN A 237 11.53 6.43 19.27
N GLN A 238 10.65 6.88 18.38
CA GLN A 238 10.06 6.00 17.35
C GLN A 238 11.14 5.44 16.42
N LEU A 239 12.10 6.26 16.06
CA LEU A 239 13.25 5.84 15.24
C LEU A 239 14.09 4.78 15.95
N ARG A 240 14.42 4.97 17.25
CA ARG A 240 15.11 3.93 18.04
C ARG A 240 14.31 2.65 18.13
N ALA A 241 13.00 2.73 18.26
CA ALA A 241 12.12 1.56 18.29
C ALA A 241 12.14 0.80 16.95
N LEU A 242 12.06 1.51 15.82
CA LEU A 242 12.19 0.91 14.48
C LEU A 242 13.55 0.23 14.30
N VAL A 243 14.65 0.88 14.68
CA VAL A 243 15.99 0.29 14.63
C VAL A 243 16.06 -0.98 15.48
N ALA A 244 15.50 -0.95 16.70
CA ALA A 244 15.46 -2.13 17.57
C ALA A 244 14.68 -3.29 16.93
N TYR A 245 13.54 -3.01 16.28
CA TYR A 245 12.79 -4.03 15.56
C TYR A 245 13.57 -4.58 14.37
N ILE A 246 14.11 -3.72 13.50
CA ILE A 246 14.88 -4.14 12.32
C ILE A 246 16.04 -5.08 12.73
N LYS A 247 16.72 -4.79 13.84
CA LYS A 247 17.78 -5.67 14.36
C LYS A 247 17.30 -7.06 14.76
N THR A 248 16.03 -7.24 15.09
CA THR A 248 15.47 -8.59 15.34
C THR A 248 15.32 -9.39 14.04
N LEU A 249 15.31 -8.74 12.87
CA LEU A 249 15.18 -9.41 11.58
C LEU A 249 16.49 -10.07 11.09
N LYS A 250 17.59 -9.89 11.82
CA LYS A 250 18.91 -10.46 11.47
C LYS A 250 18.90 -11.99 11.42
N THR A 251 18.06 -12.61 12.22
CA THR A 251 17.98 -14.07 12.39
C THR A 251 16.71 -14.68 11.81
N ALA A 252 15.92 -13.88 11.08
CA ALA A 252 14.66 -14.32 10.47
C ALA A 252 14.90 -15.02 9.12
#